data_5ba452c2310fae16edc0b55fd540b559
#
_entry.id   5ba452c2310fae16edc0b55fd540b559
#
_cell.length_a   1.000
_cell.length_b   1.000
_cell.length_c   1.000
_cell.angle_alpha   90.00
_cell.angle_beta   90.00
_cell.angle_gamma   90.00
#
_symmetry.space_group_name_H-M   'P 1'
#
loop_
_entity.id
_entity.type
_entity.pdbx_description
1 polymer ?
#
loop_
_entity_poly.entity_id
_entity_poly.type
_entity_poly.pdbx_seq_one_letter_code
_entity_poly.pdbx_strand_id
1 'polypeptide(L)'
;YASSFYGPFRDAVGSKNFLIGDKKSYQMDFRNKNEALREVALDIKEGADMVMVKPGLPYLDIIKSVKEKFKIPVMAYQVSGEYSLLSNGINKGLVDKKIIIESLISFKRAGANAIISYYADRINEILKI
;
A
#
# COMPACT_ATOMS: atom_id res chain seq x y z
N TYR A 1 5.99 -4.60 4.04
CA TYR A 1 6.04 -5.98 3.57
C TYR A 1 6.95 -6.16 2.36
N ALA A 2 7.61 -7.31 2.24
CA ALA A 2 8.25 -7.74 0.99
C ALA A 2 7.17 -7.99 -0.06
N SER A 3 7.33 -7.44 -1.28
CA SER A 3 6.29 -7.55 -2.30
C SER A 3 6.83 -7.44 -3.72
N SER A 4 6.21 -8.18 -4.63
CA SER A 4 6.42 -8.07 -6.07
C SER A 4 5.81 -6.79 -6.67
N PHE A 5 4.91 -6.13 -5.97
CA PHE A 5 4.30 -4.87 -6.39
C PHE A 5 5.26 -3.67 -6.42
N TYR A 6 6.50 -3.81 -5.95
CA TYR A 6 7.51 -2.74 -6.03
C TYR A 6 8.27 -2.68 -7.35
N GLY A 7 8.04 -3.61 -8.27
CA GLY A 7 8.79 -3.74 -9.53
C GLY A 7 8.93 -2.44 -10.31
N PRO A 8 7.82 -1.77 -10.73
CA PRO A 8 7.88 -0.57 -11.55
C PRO A 8 8.68 0.58 -10.93
N PHE A 9 8.54 0.80 -9.62
CA PHE A 9 9.31 1.81 -8.90
C PHE A 9 10.80 1.47 -8.85
N ARG A 10 11.13 0.21 -8.56
CA ARG A 10 12.54 -0.25 -8.50
C ARG A 10 13.23 -0.12 -9.85
N ASP A 11 12.52 -0.36 -10.93
CA ASP A 11 13.04 -0.20 -12.29
C ASP A 11 13.26 1.29 -12.60
N ALA A 12 12.29 2.15 -12.27
CA ALA A 12 12.35 3.58 -12.53
C ALA A 12 13.50 4.30 -11.79
N VAL A 13 13.79 3.90 -10.54
CA VAL A 13 14.89 4.50 -9.75
C VAL A 13 16.22 3.76 -9.89
N GLY A 14 16.31 2.76 -10.76
CA GLY A 14 17.54 1.99 -11.01
C GLY A 14 18.03 1.20 -9.79
N SER A 15 17.20 1.03 -8.76
CA SER A 15 17.62 0.45 -7.47
C SER A 15 18.01 -1.03 -7.55
N LYS A 16 17.73 -1.70 -8.66
CA LYS A 16 18.23 -3.07 -8.92
C LYS A 16 19.75 -3.13 -9.02
N ASN A 17 20.40 -2.04 -9.48
CA ASN A 17 21.83 -1.99 -9.76
C ASN A 17 22.67 -1.55 -8.54
N PHE A 18 22.05 -0.98 -7.51
CA PHE A 18 22.74 -0.41 -6.34
C PHE A 18 22.61 -1.25 -5.06
N LEU A 19 21.91 -2.37 -5.10
CA LEU A 19 21.66 -3.16 -3.91
C LEU A 19 22.53 -4.41 -3.91
N ILE A 20 23.50 -4.40 -2.99
CA ILE A 20 24.20 -5.60 -2.54
C ILE A 20 23.23 -6.30 -1.56
N GLY A 21 22.56 -7.37 -2.02
CA GLY A 21 21.65 -8.17 -1.21
C GLY A 21 20.16 -8.06 -1.53
N ASP A 22 19.39 -8.96 -0.99
CA ASP A 22 17.93 -9.02 -1.15
C ASP A 22 17.25 -8.10 -0.13
N LYS A 23 16.46 -7.12 -0.61
CA LYS A 23 15.62 -6.25 0.26
C LYS A 23 14.66 -7.04 1.16
N LYS A 24 14.42 -8.29 0.86
CA LYS A 24 13.59 -9.17 1.68
C LYS A 24 14.17 -9.43 3.07
N SER A 25 15.45 -9.18 3.29
CA SER A 25 16.11 -9.41 4.59
C SER A 25 15.62 -8.49 5.71
N TYR A 26 15.11 -7.29 5.38
CA TYR A 26 14.60 -6.31 6.36
C TYR A 26 13.10 -6.00 6.20
N GLN A 27 12.45 -6.53 5.17
CA GLN A 27 11.02 -6.38 4.96
C GLN A 27 10.29 -7.59 5.55
N MET A 28 9.13 -7.34 6.18
CA MET A 28 8.29 -8.40 6.73
C MET A 28 7.84 -9.38 5.64
N ASP A 29 7.81 -10.65 5.98
CA ASP A 29 7.29 -11.69 5.10
C ASP A 29 5.79 -11.49 4.86
N PHE A 30 5.35 -11.53 3.60
CA PHE A 30 3.96 -11.33 3.21
C PHE A 30 2.98 -12.37 3.80
N ARG A 31 3.47 -13.49 4.32
CA ARG A 31 2.67 -14.54 4.96
C ARG A 31 2.37 -14.27 6.43
N ASN A 32 3.07 -13.30 7.04
CA ASN A 32 3.05 -13.12 8.50
C ASN A 32 2.30 -11.86 8.93
N LYS A 33 1.07 -12.05 9.44
CA LYS A 33 0.26 -10.97 10.00
C LYS A 33 0.71 -10.53 11.39
N ASN A 34 1.12 -11.48 12.23
CA ASN A 34 1.43 -11.20 13.64
C ASN A 34 2.67 -10.32 13.79
N GLU A 35 3.63 -10.47 12.90
CA GLU A 35 4.82 -9.62 12.85
C GLU A 35 4.45 -8.15 12.65
N ALA A 36 3.51 -7.84 11.74
CA ALA A 36 3.05 -6.48 11.52
C ALA A 36 2.47 -5.84 12.78
N LEU A 37 1.69 -6.58 13.56
CA LEU A 37 1.13 -6.08 14.81
C LEU A 37 2.20 -5.86 15.88
N ARG A 38 3.24 -6.67 15.89
CA ARG A 38 4.39 -6.51 16.79
C ARG A 38 5.22 -5.28 16.41
N GLU A 39 5.54 -5.14 15.13
CA GLU A 39 6.31 -3.98 14.63
C GLU A 39 5.57 -2.66 14.88
N VAL A 40 4.26 -2.59 14.59
CA VAL A 40 3.46 -1.40 14.88
C VAL A 40 3.45 -1.08 16.39
N ALA A 41 3.40 -2.08 17.26
CA ALA A 41 3.49 -1.84 18.70
C ALA A 41 4.84 -1.25 19.12
N LEU A 42 5.93 -1.69 18.49
CA LEU A 42 7.28 -1.14 18.71
C LEU A 42 7.39 0.29 18.18
N ASP A 43 6.93 0.55 16.95
CA ASP A 43 6.93 1.89 16.36
C ASP A 43 6.20 2.92 17.26
N ILE A 44 5.03 2.54 17.78
CA ILE A 44 4.26 3.39 18.72
C ILE A 44 5.04 3.64 19.99
N LYS A 45 5.69 2.62 20.55
CA LYS A 45 6.52 2.75 21.75
C LYS A 45 7.73 3.67 21.50
N GLU A 46 8.26 3.70 20.30
CA GLU A 46 9.35 4.54 19.84
C GLU A 46 8.89 5.97 19.50
N GLY A 47 7.59 6.26 19.54
CA GLY A 47 7.03 7.60 19.38
C GLY A 47 6.39 7.88 18.02
N ALA A 48 6.00 6.86 17.26
CA ALA A 48 5.29 7.06 16.00
C ALA A 48 3.90 7.67 16.25
N ASP A 49 3.59 8.79 15.55
CA ASP A 49 2.29 9.45 15.60
C ASP A 49 1.28 8.80 14.63
N MET A 50 1.78 8.12 13.61
CA MET A 50 1.00 7.39 12.61
C MET A 50 1.82 6.24 12.02
N VAL A 51 1.15 5.28 11.44
CA VAL A 51 1.80 4.15 10.76
C VAL A 51 1.29 3.99 9.35
N MET A 52 2.10 3.36 8.49
CA MET A 52 1.78 3.14 7.09
C MET A 52 1.87 1.66 6.73
N VAL A 53 0.84 1.15 6.05
CA VAL A 53 0.84 -0.19 5.46
C VAL A 53 1.12 -0.09 3.96
N LYS A 54 2.15 -0.80 3.51
CA LYS A 54 2.55 -0.81 2.10
C LYS A 54 3.18 -2.16 1.69
N PRO A 55 2.79 -2.72 0.52
CA PRO A 55 1.70 -2.23 -0.34
C PRO A 55 0.35 -2.17 0.36
N GLY A 56 -0.66 -1.58 -0.30
CA GLY A 56 -1.97 -1.37 0.32
C GLY A 56 -2.99 -2.47 0.02
N LEU A 57 -3.38 -2.67 -1.25
CA LEU A 57 -4.47 -3.59 -1.63
C LEU A 57 -4.29 -5.03 -1.15
N PRO A 58 -3.08 -5.64 -1.24
CA PRO A 58 -2.88 -7.00 -0.75
C PRO A 58 -2.95 -7.13 0.77
N TYR A 59 -3.00 -6.02 1.52
CA TYR A 59 -2.87 -5.97 2.98
C TYR A 59 -4.01 -5.20 3.67
N LEU A 60 -5.23 -5.23 3.09
CA LEU A 60 -6.43 -4.62 3.69
C LEU A 60 -6.73 -5.21 5.07
N ASP A 61 -6.48 -6.50 5.26
CA ASP A 61 -6.62 -7.19 6.54
C ASP A 61 -5.64 -6.68 7.60
N ILE A 62 -4.43 -6.31 7.19
CA ILE A 62 -3.42 -5.71 8.07
C ILE A 62 -3.84 -4.30 8.46
N ILE A 63 -4.27 -3.46 7.48
CA ILE A 63 -4.80 -2.11 7.75
C ILE A 63 -5.92 -2.18 8.79
N LYS A 64 -6.88 -3.07 8.57
CA LYS A 64 -8.00 -3.29 9.50
C LYS A 64 -7.51 -3.69 10.89
N SER A 65 -6.64 -4.70 10.96
CA SER A 65 -6.16 -5.23 12.24
C SER A 65 -5.36 -4.22 13.05
N VAL A 66 -4.50 -3.42 12.39
CA VAL A 66 -3.74 -2.35 13.02
C VAL A 66 -4.68 -1.27 13.54
N LYS A 67 -5.65 -0.84 12.72
CA LYS A 67 -6.62 0.19 13.09
C LYS A 67 -7.48 -0.20 14.28
N GLU A 68 -7.94 -1.44 14.32
CA GLU A 68 -8.77 -1.95 15.42
C GLU A 68 -7.97 -2.08 16.73
N LYS A 69 -6.72 -2.56 16.64
CA LYS A 69 -5.90 -2.84 17.82
C LYS A 69 -5.31 -1.59 18.47
N PHE A 70 -4.77 -0.66 17.67
CA PHE A 70 -3.95 0.42 18.21
C PHE A 70 -4.63 1.80 18.22
N LYS A 71 -5.75 1.98 17.53
CA LYS A 71 -6.47 3.27 17.43
C LYS A 71 -5.62 4.47 17.00
N ILE A 72 -4.46 4.21 16.37
CA ILE A 72 -3.56 5.20 15.80
C ILE A 72 -4.00 5.54 14.35
N PRO A 73 -3.66 6.72 13.80
CA PRO A 73 -3.84 6.98 12.38
C PRO A 73 -3.06 5.97 11.52
N VAL A 74 -3.77 5.35 10.57
CA VAL A 74 -3.19 4.38 9.63
C VAL A 74 -3.26 4.94 8.22
N MET A 75 -2.13 4.95 7.53
CA MET A 75 -2.03 5.30 6.12
C MET A 75 -1.91 4.04 5.27
N ALA A 76 -2.53 4.04 4.11
CA ALA A 76 -2.35 3.02 3.09
C ALA A 76 -1.52 3.58 1.92
N TYR A 77 -0.56 2.82 1.43
CA TYR A 77 0.19 3.20 0.24
C TYR A 77 -0.17 2.25 -0.91
N GLN A 78 -0.85 2.79 -1.92
CA GLN A 78 -1.05 2.12 -3.20
C GLN A 78 0.23 2.27 -4.03
N VAL A 79 1.07 1.24 -4.02
CA VAL A 79 2.40 1.29 -4.63
C VAL A 79 2.36 1.21 -6.16
N SER A 80 3.50 1.44 -6.79
CA SER A 80 3.63 1.53 -8.26
C SER A 80 3.10 0.30 -9.00
N GLY A 81 3.30 -0.90 -8.48
CA GLY A 81 2.78 -2.12 -9.10
C GLY A 81 1.27 -2.22 -9.02
N GLU A 82 0.66 -1.78 -7.93
CA GLU A 82 -0.81 -1.71 -7.80
C GLU A 82 -1.38 -0.71 -8.82
N TYR A 83 -0.80 0.49 -8.87
CA TYR A 83 -1.17 1.51 -9.85
C TYR A 83 -1.03 1.01 -11.29
N SER A 84 0.10 0.41 -11.64
CA SER A 84 0.38 -0.09 -12.98
C SER A 84 -0.58 -1.21 -13.38
N LEU A 85 -0.92 -2.10 -12.43
CA LEU A 85 -1.86 -3.19 -12.69
C LEU A 85 -3.26 -2.65 -13.04
N LEU A 86 -3.78 -1.72 -12.24
CA LEU A 86 -5.07 -1.09 -12.49
C LEU A 86 -5.07 -0.28 -13.79
N SER A 87 -4.06 0.55 -14.02
CA SER A 87 -3.95 1.37 -15.23
C SER A 87 -3.84 0.52 -16.50
N ASN A 88 -3.06 -0.55 -16.47
CA ASN A 88 -2.98 -1.48 -17.61
C ASN A 88 -4.28 -2.25 -17.82
N GLY A 89 -4.96 -2.65 -16.75
CA GLY A 89 -6.27 -3.29 -16.84
C GLY A 89 -7.31 -2.39 -17.52
N ILE A 90 -7.34 -1.12 -17.15
CA ILE A 90 -8.21 -0.10 -17.76
C ILE A 90 -7.84 0.12 -19.23
N ASN A 91 -6.56 0.33 -19.54
CA ASN A 91 -6.09 0.60 -20.89
C ASN A 91 -6.34 -0.56 -21.86
N LYS A 92 -6.36 -1.79 -21.36
CA LYS A 92 -6.68 -3.00 -22.13
C LYS A 92 -8.17 -3.34 -22.15
N GLY A 93 -9.04 -2.54 -21.53
CA GLY A 93 -10.46 -2.79 -21.45
C GLY A 93 -10.84 -4.02 -20.60
N LEU A 94 -9.95 -4.50 -19.72
CA LEU A 94 -10.22 -5.65 -18.86
C LEU A 94 -11.07 -5.28 -17.64
N VAL A 95 -10.99 -4.02 -17.20
CA VAL A 95 -11.78 -3.47 -16.10
C VAL A 95 -12.22 -2.04 -16.42
N ASP A 96 -13.34 -1.61 -15.85
CA ASP A 96 -13.82 -0.23 -15.96
C ASP A 96 -12.99 0.74 -15.10
N LYS A 97 -12.96 2.02 -15.48
CA LYS A 97 -12.27 3.08 -14.72
C LYS A 97 -12.74 3.20 -13.26
N LYS A 98 -13.96 2.80 -12.96
CA LYS A 98 -14.50 2.78 -11.59
C LYS A 98 -13.71 1.92 -10.63
N ILE A 99 -12.88 0.99 -11.13
CA ILE A 99 -11.97 0.19 -10.30
C ILE A 99 -11.01 1.07 -9.48
N ILE A 100 -10.67 2.27 -9.96
CA ILE A 100 -9.83 3.21 -9.22
C ILE A 100 -10.54 3.63 -7.94
N ILE A 101 -11.79 4.10 -8.04
CA ILE A 101 -12.61 4.50 -6.87
C ILE A 101 -12.82 3.31 -5.95
N GLU A 102 -13.19 2.16 -6.50
CA GLU A 102 -13.40 0.94 -5.73
C GLU A 102 -12.16 0.57 -4.90
N SER A 103 -10.96 0.65 -5.50
CA SER A 103 -9.71 0.39 -4.80
C SER A 103 -9.45 1.40 -3.67
N LEU A 104 -9.70 2.70 -3.90
CA LEU A 104 -9.53 3.73 -2.89
C LEU A 104 -10.55 3.58 -1.74
N ILE A 105 -11.79 3.26 -2.07
CA ILE A 105 -12.85 2.99 -1.07
C ILE A 105 -12.48 1.74 -0.23
N SER A 106 -11.87 0.72 -0.84
CA SER A 106 -11.46 -0.48 -0.10
C SER A 106 -10.47 -0.16 1.02
N PHE A 107 -9.51 0.76 0.79
CA PHE A 107 -8.62 1.25 1.85
C PHE A 107 -9.38 1.96 2.96
N LYS A 108 -10.31 2.84 2.60
CA LYS A 108 -11.13 3.56 3.58
C LYS A 108 -11.99 2.60 4.40
N ARG A 109 -12.60 1.63 3.73
CA ARG A 109 -13.40 0.58 4.39
C ARG A 109 -12.56 -0.29 5.33
N ALA A 110 -11.30 -0.56 4.99
CA ALA A 110 -10.36 -1.25 5.86
C ALA A 110 -9.94 -0.42 7.09
N GLY A 111 -10.18 0.90 7.09
CA GLY A 111 -9.89 1.79 8.22
C GLY A 111 -8.75 2.77 7.99
N ALA A 112 -8.22 2.90 6.77
CA ALA A 112 -7.19 3.87 6.46
C ALA A 112 -7.69 5.31 6.65
N ASN A 113 -6.92 6.11 7.37
CA ASN A 113 -7.19 7.54 7.57
C ASN A 113 -6.76 8.38 6.36
N ALA A 114 -5.66 7.99 5.72
CA ALA A 114 -5.15 8.61 4.49
C ALA A 114 -4.65 7.56 3.51
N ILE A 115 -4.58 7.93 2.24
CA ILE A 115 -4.13 7.06 1.15
C ILE A 115 -3.08 7.81 0.33
N ILE A 116 -1.93 7.20 0.13
CA ILE A 116 -0.92 7.66 -0.81
C ILE A 116 -1.12 6.87 -2.10
N SER A 117 -1.30 7.56 -3.20
CA SER A 117 -1.56 6.95 -4.51
C SER A 117 -1.03 7.81 -5.64
N TYR A 118 -0.59 7.18 -6.70
CA TYR A 118 -0.24 7.84 -7.97
C TYR A 118 -1.46 8.42 -8.70
N TYR A 119 -2.68 8.10 -8.24
CA TYR A 119 -3.90 8.72 -8.75
C TYR A 119 -4.25 10.06 -8.08
N ALA A 120 -3.50 10.49 -7.08
CA ALA A 120 -3.80 11.69 -6.30
C ALA A 120 -3.82 12.98 -7.13
N ASP A 121 -2.97 13.07 -8.17
CA ASP A 121 -2.91 14.20 -9.11
C ASP A 121 -4.19 14.39 -9.92
N ARG A 122 -4.98 13.31 -10.10
CA ARG A 122 -6.21 13.28 -10.90
C ARG A 122 -7.46 13.01 -10.08
N ILE A 123 -7.39 13.19 -8.76
CA ILE A 123 -8.50 12.81 -7.86
C ILE A 123 -9.82 13.53 -8.21
N ASN A 124 -9.77 14.79 -8.64
CA ASN A 124 -10.95 15.55 -9.03
C ASN A 124 -11.64 14.98 -10.28
N GLU A 125 -10.92 14.34 -11.17
CA GLU A 125 -11.48 13.64 -12.33
C GLU A 125 -12.06 12.29 -11.92
N ILE A 126 -11.34 11.58 -11.07
CA ILE A 126 -11.71 10.25 -10.58
C ILE A 126 -13.01 10.30 -9.78
N LEU A 127 -13.20 11.31 -8.94
CA LEU A 127 -14.42 11.48 -8.14
C LEU A 127 -15.67 11.81 -8.97
N LYS A 128 -15.53 12.13 -10.26
CA LYS A 128 -16.64 12.38 -11.19
C LYS A 128 -17.07 11.16 -12.00
N ILE A 129 -16.34 10.05 -11.90
CA ILE A 129 -16.65 8.78 -12.55
C ILE A 129 -17.82 8.08 -11.81
#